data_02b8b7b0aeed288d8caf1f64c3d96452
#
_entry.id   02b8b7b0aeed288d8caf1f64c3d96452
#
_cell.length_a   1.000
_cell.length_b   1.000
_cell.length_c   1.000
_cell.angle_alpha   90.00
_cell.angle_beta   90.00
_cell.angle_gamma   90.00
#
_symmetry.space_group_name_H-M   'P 1'
#
loop_
_entity.id
_entity.type
_entity.pdbx_description
1 polymer ?
#
loop_
_entity_poly.entity_id
_entity_poly.type
_entity_poly.pdbx_seq_one_letter_code
_entity_poly.pdbx_strand_id
1 'polypeptide(L)'
;MIRSVWPIIRNCLGYSDQRLVEFACLCVIRVIDSYYRSSPENLEILVDAELITAVNVLLLPAGGSPLIAANTFTQLLRALATSARASPNITIVLLEAGIVDTLYQILTGVLPSSQSESEEQGDAPSGQGLGGGLADMTVMQNLAHRPKDQVEEALSLIAELLPPLPKGLRNRSIPA
;
A
#
# COMPACT_ATOMS: atom_id res chain seq x y z
N MET A 1 -15.13 -4.84 23.51
CA MET A 1 -15.98 -5.40 22.45
C MET A 1 -15.23 -5.55 21.14
N ILE A 2 -14.60 -4.48 20.62
CA ILE A 2 -13.90 -4.55 19.32
C ILE A 2 -12.80 -5.60 19.31
N ARG A 3 -12.11 -5.79 20.43
CA ARG A 3 -11.01 -6.77 20.52
C ARG A 3 -11.50 -8.21 20.30
N SER A 4 -12.74 -8.51 20.69
CA SER A 4 -13.30 -9.85 20.52
C SER A 4 -13.74 -10.10 19.08
N VAL A 5 -14.23 -9.05 18.41
CA VAL A 5 -14.74 -9.15 17.03
C VAL A 5 -13.63 -9.00 16.01
N TRP A 6 -12.55 -8.30 16.37
CA TRP A 6 -11.48 -7.97 15.43
C TRP A 6 -10.82 -9.19 14.77
N PRO A 7 -10.49 -10.27 15.52
CA PRO A 7 -9.96 -11.46 14.88
C PRO A 7 -10.93 -12.09 13.88
N ILE A 8 -12.23 -11.99 14.12
CA ILE A 8 -13.25 -12.50 13.20
C ILE A 8 -13.23 -11.68 11.92
N ILE A 9 -13.21 -10.36 12.03
CA ILE A 9 -13.14 -9.46 10.87
C ILE A 9 -11.89 -9.74 10.06
N ARG A 10 -10.75 -9.86 10.73
CA ARG A 10 -9.48 -10.15 10.09
C ARG A 10 -9.52 -11.48 9.33
N ASN A 11 -10.09 -12.51 9.93
CA ASN A 11 -10.20 -13.82 9.27
C ASN A 11 -11.10 -13.76 8.03
N CYS A 12 -12.13 -12.93 8.06
CA CYS A 12 -13.04 -12.77 6.92
C CYS A 12 -12.34 -12.16 5.70
N LEU A 13 -11.26 -11.40 5.92
CA LEU A 13 -10.49 -10.85 4.81
C LEU A 13 -9.84 -11.94 3.95
N GLY A 14 -9.58 -13.11 4.51
CA GLY A 14 -8.98 -14.22 3.78
C GLY A 14 -9.97 -15.18 3.13
N TYR A 15 -11.25 -14.90 3.21
CA TYR A 15 -12.27 -15.75 2.62
C TYR A 15 -12.35 -15.50 1.11
N SER A 16 -13.00 -16.43 0.41
CA SER A 16 -13.21 -16.32 -1.03
C SER A 16 -14.59 -15.80 -1.40
N ASP A 17 -15.44 -15.49 -0.42
CA ASP A 17 -16.77 -14.93 -0.63
C ASP A 17 -16.67 -13.42 -0.78
N GLN A 18 -17.07 -12.91 -1.94
CA GLN A 18 -16.96 -11.50 -2.27
C GLN A 18 -17.68 -10.59 -1.26
N ARG A 19 -18.89 -10.96 -0.86
CA ARG A 19 -19.68 -10.13 0.06
C ARG A 19 -19.04 -10.07 1.44
N LEU A 20 -18.54 -11.21 1.93
CA LEU A 20 -17.88 -11.29 3.23
C LEU A 20 -16.61 -10.45 3.25
N VAL A 21 -15.78 -10.59 2.21
CA VAL A 21 -14.53 -9.85 2.12
C VAL A 21 -14.79 -8.35 2.01
N GLU A 22 -15.76 -7.97 1.18
CA GLU A 22 -16.14 -6.56 1.01
C GLU A 22 -16.61 -5.94 2.33
N PHE A 23 -17.50 -6.61 3.04
CA PHE A 23 -17.98 -6.10 4.33
C PHE A 23 -16.89 -6.07 5.38
N ALA A 24 -16.00 -7.07 5.39
CA ALA A 24 -14.86 -7.08 6.31
C ALA A 24 -13.94 -5.89 6.05
N CYS A 25 -13.67 -5.59 4.78
CA CYS A 25 -12.88 -4.41 4.41
C CYS A 25 -13.53 -3.12 4.90
N LEU A 26 -14.82 -2.98 4.71
CA LEU A 26 -15.55 -1.79 5.15
C LEU A 26 -15.50 -1.66 6.68
N CYS A 27 -15.58 -2.76 7.41
CA CYS A 27 -15.43 -2.75 8.85
C CYS A 27 -14.04 -2.27 9.26
N VAL A 28 -13.00 -2.79 8.62
CA VAL A 28 -11.63 -2.38 8.89
C VAL A 28 -11.44 -0.88 8.65
N ILE A 29 -11.93 -0.39 7.52
CA ILE A 29 -11.81 1.02 7.14
C ILE A 29 -12.49 1.91 8.19
N ARG A 30 -13.70 1.55 8.59
CA ARG A 30 -14.47 2.34 9.55
C ARG A 30 -13.85 2.31 10.94
N VAL A 31 -13.34 1.18 11.37
CA VAL A 31 -12.69 1.05 12.67
C VAL A 31 -11.43 1.91 12.71
N ILE A 32 -10.60 1.85 11.66
CA ILE A 32 -9.39 2.65 11.58
C ILE A 32 -9.74 4.14 11.62
N ASP A 33 -10.70 4.56 10.83
CA ASP A 33 -11.11 5.97 10.77
C ASP A 33 -11.66 6.46 12.12
N SER A 34 -12.48 5.65 12.75
CA SER A 34 -13.05 5.97 14.04
C SER A 34 -11.99 6.11 15.13
N TYR A 35 -11.06 5.15 15.18
CA TYR A 35 -10.00 5.16 16.19
C TYR A 35 -8.99 6.26 15.93
N TYR A 36 -8.72 6.57 14.68
CA TYR A 36 -7.83 7.68 14.36
C TYR A 36 -8.35 8.99 14.95
N ARG A 37 -9.67 9.17 14.95
CA ARG A 37 -10.29 10.40 15.46
C ARG A 37 -10.40 10.41 16.99
N SER A 38 -10.61 9.25 17.60
CA SER A 38 -10.91 9.19 19.04
C SER A 38 -9.76 8.70 19.89
N SER A 39 -9.03 7.69 19.43
CA SER A 39 -7.99 7.02 20.21
C SER A 39 -6.90 6.48 19.28
N PRO A 40 -6.13 7.36 18.63
CA PRO A 40 -5.15 6.90 17.64
C PRO A 40 -4.08 5.96 18.21
N GLU A 41 -3.82 6.06 19.50
CA GLU A 41 -2.86 5.18 20.17
C GLU A 41 -3.30 3.71 20.17
N ASN A 42 -4.60 3.45 20.07
CA ASN A 42 -5.12 2.08 20.05
C ASN A 42 -4.99 1.43 18.68
N LEU A 43 -4.68 2.20 17.65
CA LEU A 43 -4.51 1.63 16.31
C LEU A 43 -3.31 0.69 16.23
N GLU A 44 -2.27 0.90 17.03
CA GLU A 44 -1.12 0.00 17.05
C GLU A 44 -1.51 -1.42 17.43
N ILE A 45 -2.52 -1.59 18.25
CA ILE A 45 -3.00 -2.91 18.68
C ILE A 45 -3.81 -3.56 17.55
N LEU A 46 -4.60 -2.77 16.84
CA LEU A 46 -5.51 -3.27 15.81
C LEU A 46 -4.82 -3.48 14.47
N VAL A 47 -3.95 -2.56 14.08
CA VAL A 47 -3.25 -2.61 12.79
C VAL A 47 -1.90 -3.29 13.02
N ASP A 48 -1.96 -4.60 13.12
CA ASP A 48 -0.79 -5.45 13.34
C ASP A 48 -0.33 -6.11 12.04
N ALA A 49 0.74 -6.90 12.13
CA ALA A 49 1.30 -7.57 10.96
C ALA A 49 0.31 -8.50 10.28
N GLU A 50 -0.54 -9.17 11.05
CA GLU A 50 -1.52 -10.09 10.49
C GLU A 50 -2.59 -9.37 9.67
N LEU A 51 -3.08 -8.25 10.18
CA LEU A 51 -4.05 -7.45 9.45
C LEU A 51 -3.44 -6.89 8.17
N ILE A 52 -2.22 -6.34 8.28
CA ILE A 52 -1.55 -5.74 7.12
C ILE A 52 -1.29 -6.79 6.06
N THR A 53 -0.87 -7.99 6.45
CA THR A 53 -0.65 -9.09 5.50
C THR A 53 -1.94 -9.46 4.79
N ALA A 54 -3.05 -9.56 5.51
CA ALA A 54 -4.34 -9.88 4.92
C ALA A 54 -4.80 -8.80 3.93
N VAL A 55 -4.64 -7.53 4.30
CA VAL A 55 -4.98 -6.41 3.41
C VAL A 55 -4.07 -6.38 2.20
N ASN A 56 -2.79 -6.63 2.40
CA ASN A 56 -1.80 -6.63 1.32
C ASN A 56 -2.14 -7.63 0.22
N VAL A 57 -2.61 -8.81 0.61
CA VAL A 57 -3.05 -9.84 -0.36
C VAL A 57 -4.19 -9.32 -1.22
N LEU A 58 -5.09 -8.52 -0.66
CA LEU A 58 -6.20 -7.95 -1.42
C LEU A 58 -5.77 -6.81 -2.34
N LEU A 59 -4.67 -6.15 -2.02
CA LEU A 59 -4.14 -5.05 -2.83
C LEU A 59 -3.17 -5.51 -3.92
N LEU A 60 -2.57 -6.70 -3.76
CA LEU A 60 -1.51 -7.17 -4.66
C LEU A 60 -1.92 -7.33 -6.12
N PRO A 61 -3.08 -7.91 -6.47
CA PRO A 61 -3.47 -7.99 -7.87
C PRO A 61 -3.62 -6.61 -8.49
N ALA A 62 -3.18 -6.47 -9.74
CA ALA A 62 -3.29 -5.20 -10.46
C ALA A 62 -4.76 -4.73 -10.47
N GLY A 63 -5.00 -3.55 -9.91
CA GLY A 63 -6.36 -3.01 -9.77
C GLY A 63 -7.13 -3.54 -8.56
N GLY A 64 -6.46 -4.33 -7.72
CA GLY A 64 -7.07 -4.93 -6.54
C GLY A 64 -7.67 -6.29 -6.80
N SER A 65 -7.97 -7.01 -5.72
CA SER A 65 -8.62 -8.30 -5.79
C SER A 65 -10.02 -8.16 -6.41
N PRO A 66 -10.45 -9.12 -7.25
CA PRO A 66 -11.83 -9.10 -7.76
C PRO A 66 -12.88 -9.27 -6.67
N LEU A 67 -12.44 -9.60 -5.44
CA LEU A 67 -13.34 -9.75 -4.30
C LEU A 67 -13.73 -8.40 -3.68
N ILE A 68 -13.11 -7.30 -4.06
CA ILE A 68 -13.41 -5.98 -3.51
C ILE A 68 -13.69 -4.99 -4.63
N ALA A 69 -14.53 -3.99 -4.32
CA ALA A 69 -14.84 -2.94 -5.26
C ALA A 69 -13.66 -1.97 -5.40
N ALA A 70 -13.58 -1.28 -6.55
CA ALA A 70 -12.51 -0.32 -6.78
C ALA A 70 -12.49 0.78 -5.72
N ASN A 71 -13.65 1.23 -5.28
CA ASN A 71 -13.74 2.24 -4.23
C ASN A 71 -13.21 1.70 -2.89
N THR A 72 -13.49 0.44 -2.59
CA THR A 72 -12.99 -0.19 -1.37
C THR A 72 -11.46 -0.30 -1.42
N PHE A 73 -10.91 -0.61 -2.59
CA PHE A 73 -9.46 -0.66 -2.81
C PHE A 73 -8.80 0.69 -2.44
N THR A 74 -9.33 1.79 -2.96
CA THR A 74 -8.77 3.11 -2.65
C THR A 74 -8.95 3.48 -1.17
N GLN A 75 -10.07 3.08 -0.58
CA GLN A 75 -10.31 3.34 0.84
C GLN A 75 -9.38 2.52 1.74
N LEU A 76 -9.01 1.31 1.34
CA LEU A 76 -8.01 0.53 2.07
C LEU A 76 -6.65 1.20 2.04
N LEU A 77 -6.22 1.70 0.89
CA LEU A 77 -4.97 2.47 0.80
C LEU A 77 -5.00 3.68 1.72
N ARG A 78 -6.11 4.40 1.73
CA ARG A 78 -6.29 5.55 2.60
C ARG A 78 -6.25 5.16 4.08
N ALA A 79 -6.87 4.04 4.43
CA ALA A 79 -6.87 3.55 5.80
C ALA A 79 -5.45 3.21 6.27
N LEU A 80 -4.63 2.61 5.40
CA LEU A 80 -3.24 2.33 5.72
C LEU A 80 -2.43 3.62 5.90
N ALA A 81 -2.66 4.62 5.05
CA ALA A 81 -2.02 5.93 5.20
C ALA A 81 -2.41 6.60 6.51
N THR A 82 -3.69 6.53 6.86
CA THR A 82 -4.19 7.07 8.13
C THR A 82 -3.52 6.37 9.32
N SER A 83 -3.39 5.05 9.24
CA SER A 83 -2.74 4.26 10.29
C SER A 83 -1.26 4.62 10.43
N ALA A 84 -0.56 4.79 9.33
CA ALA A 84 0.86 5.19 9.35
C ALA A 84 1.03 6.57 9.97
N ARG A 85 0.10 7.48 9.67
CA ARG A 85 0.12 8.83 10.25
C ARG A 85 -0.10 8.79 11.75
N ALA A 86 -0.90 7.84 12.23
CA ALA A 86 -1.23 7.72 13.65
C ALA A 86 -0.03 7.24 14.48
N SER A 87 0.84 6.41 13.89
CA SER A 87 1.94 5.81 14.67
C SER A 87 3.12 5.43 13.78
N PRO A 88 4.34 5.84 14.16
CA PRO A 88 5.54 5.38 13.45
C PRO A 88 5.76 3.87 13.56
N ASN A 89 5.26 3.24 14.62
CA ASN A 89 5.37 1.78 14.76
C ASN A 89 4.55 1.07 13.69
N ILE A 90 3.39 1.60 13.33
CA ILE A 90 2.58 1.05 12.24
C ILE A 90 3.33 1.20 10.91
N THR A 91 4.01 2.32 10.70
CA THR A 91 4.84 2.53 9.52
C THR A 91 5.90 1.43 9.40
N ILE A 92 6.55 1.09 10.51
CA ILE A 92 7.57 0.03 10.50
C ILE A 92 6.94 -1.32 10.13
N VAL A 93 5.78 -1.64 10.70
CA VAL A 93 5.08 -2.89 10.40
C VAL A 93 4.68 -2.96 8.94
N LEU A 94 4.21 -1.85 8.37
CA LEU A 94 3.88 -1.77 6.94
C LEU A 94 5.10 -2.04 6.07
N LEU A 95 6.23 -1.44 6.39
CA LEU A 95 7.47 -1.63 5.63
C LEU A 95 7.95 -3.08 5.73
N GLU A 96 7.89 -3.67 6.92
CA GLU A 96 8.29 -5.06 7.12
C GLU A 96 7.37 -6.05 6.39
N ALA A 97 6.11 -5.68 6.21
CA ALA A 97 5.14 -6.52 5.48
C ALA A 97 5.27 -6.41 3.96
N GLY A 98 6.18 -5.57 3.46
CA GLY A 98 6.42 -5.44 2.03
C GLY A 98 5.43 -4.54 1.32
N ILE A 99 4.86 -3.57 2.00
CA ILE A 99 3.87 -2.66 1.39
C ILE A 99 4.47 -1.86 0.22
N VAL A 100 5.78 -1.59 0.26
CA VAL A 100 6.45 -0.83 -0.80
C VAL A 100 6.37 -1.59 -2.13
N ASP A 101 6.61 -2.90 -2.10
CA ASP A 101 6.50 -3.74 -3.30
C ASP A 101 5.08 -3.75 -3.84
N THR A 102 4.10 -3.80 -2.95
CA THR A 102 2.69 -3.75 -3.33
C THR A 102 2.36 -2.42 -4.00
N LEU A 103 2.82 -1.31 -3.43
CA LEU A 103 2.59 0.02 -3.99
C LEU A 103 3.28 0.17 -5.34
N TYR A 104 4.49 -0.37 -5.48
CA TYR A 104 5.19 -0.38 -6.75
C TYR A 104 4.36 -1.11 -7.81
N GLN A 105 3.83 -2.27 -7.47
CA GLN A 105 2.99 -3.04 -8.39
C GLN A 105 1.71 -2.30 -8.74
N ILE A 106 1.08 -1.64 -7.77
CA ILE A 106 -0.12 -0.85 -8.03
C ILE A 106 0.17 0.25 -9.04
N LEU A 107 1.29 0.94 -8.90
CA LEU A 107 1.64 2.06 -9.76
C LEU A 107 2.12 1.62 -11.13
N THR A 108 2.89 0.55 -11.22
CA THR A 108 3.54 0.15 -12.45
C THR A 108 2.91 -1.05 -13.14
N GLY A 109 2.16 -1.86 -12.39
CA GLY A 109 1.64 -3.12 -12.90
C GLY A 109 2.67 -4.23 -13.00
N VAL A 110 3.89 -4.02 -12.49
CA VAL A 110 5.00 -4.96 -12.59
C VAL A 110 5.45 -5.36 -11.20
N LEU A 111 5.75 -6.66 -11.03
CA LEU A 111 6.31 -7.15 -9.77
C LEU A 111 7.81 -6.83 -9.71
N PRO A 112 8.30 -6.30 -8.58
CA PRO A 112 9.72 -6.00 -8.44
C PRO A 112 10.64 -7.21 -8.65
N SER A 113 10.18 -8.40 -8.23
CA SER A 113 10.93 -9.65 -8.42
C SER A 113 11.15 -9.98 -9.89
N SER A 114 10.21 -9.61 -10.74
CA SER A 114 10.34 -9.84 -12.18
C SER A 114 11.47 -9.00 -12.78
N GLN A 115 11.67 -7.82 -12.25
CA GLN A 115 12.74 -6.94 -12.73
C GLN A 115 14.12 -7.48 -12.34
N SER A 116 14.26 -7.96 -11.11
CA SER A 116 15.53 -8.52 -10.68
C SER A 116 15.90 -9.80 -11.44
N GLU A 117 14.93 -10.61 -11.75
CA GLU A 117 15.15 -11.80 -12.58
C GLU A 117 15.57 -11.41 -14.00
N SER A 118 14.98 -10.35 -14.53
CA SER A 118 15.33 -9.85 -15.85
C SER A 118 16.76 -9.31 -15.87
N GLU A 119 17.19 -8.68 -14.80
CA GLU A 119 18.55 -8.16 -14.70
C GLU A 119 19.58 -9.29 -14.63
N GLU A 120 19.25 -10.37 -13.92
CA GLU A 120 20.14 -11.53 -13.84
C GLU A 120 20.24 -12.29 -15.17
N GLN A 121 19.19 -12.28 -15.95
CA GLN A 121 19.18 -12.92 -17.26
C GLN A 121 19.65 -12.00 -18.38
N GLY A 122 19.97 -10.77 -18.03
CA GLY A 122 20.33 -9.74 -18.99
C GLY A 122 21.74 -9.85 -19.53
N ASP A 123 22.15 -11.04 -19.96
CA ASP A 123 23.43 -11.25 -20.60
C ASP A 123 23.48 -10.79 -22.05
N ALA A 124 22.37 -10.30 -22.58
CA ALA A 124 22.34 -9.78 -23.93
C ALA A 124 22.63 -8.26 -23.89
N PRO A 125 23.87 -7.84 -24.20
CA PRO A 125 24.22 -6.42 -24.05
C PRO A 125 23.40 -5.50 -24.94
N SER A 126 22.98 -6.00 -26.10
CA SER A 126 22.15 -5.23 -27.02
C SER A 126 20.72 -5.05 -26.52
N GLY A 127 20.25 -5.95 -25.66
CA GLY A 127 18.91 -5.85 -25.08
C GLY A 127 18.82 -4.94 -23.88
N GLN A 128 19.93 -4.71 -23.19
CA GLN A 128 19.93 -3.95 -21.94
C GLN A 128 19.57 -2.48 -22.13
N GLY A 129 20.16 -1.84 -23.11
CA GLY A 129 19.88 -0.42 -23.39
C GLY A 129 18.45 -0.20 -23.86
N LEU A 130 18.00 -1.03 -24.76
CA LEU A 130 16.64 -0.97 -25.27
C LEU A 130 15.62 -1.43 -24.24
N GLY A 131 15.99 -2.43 -23.47
CA GLY A 131 15.13 -2.96 -22.41
C GLY A 131 14.85 -1.93 -21.32
N GLY A 132 15.87 -1.15 -20.94
CA GLY A 132 15.72 -0.09 -19.97
C GLY A 132 14.74 0.99 -20.43
N GLY A 133 14.89 1.43 -21.69
CA GLY A 133 14.00 2.43 -22.27
C GLY A 133 12.59 1.93 -22.42
N LEU A 134 12.44 0.67 -22.86
CA LEU A 134 11.13 0.05 -22.99
C LEU A 134 10.45 -0.15 -21.63
N ALA A 135 11.21 -0.54 -20.61
CA ALA A 135 10.68 -0.71 -19.26
C ALA A 135 10.16 0.64 -18.72
N ASP A 136 10.91 1.72 -18.92
CA ASP A 136 10.48 3.05 -18.49
C ASP A 136 9.22 3.47 -19.23
N MET A 137 9.14 3.23 -20.53
CA MET A 137 7.95 3.53 -21.31
C MET A 137 6.76 2.70 -20.85
N THR A 138 6.97 1.42 -20.54
CA THR A 138 5.91 0.55 -20.05
C THR A 138 5.40 1.03 -18.69
N VAL A 139 6.29 1.43 -17.80
CA VAL A 139 5.92 1.98 -16.50
C VAL A 139 5.09 3.24 -16.67
N MET A 140 5.53 4.15 -17.55
CA MET A 140 4.79 5.38 -17.80
C MET A 140 3.43 5.12 -18.42
N GLN A 141 3.35 4.16 -19.35
CA GLN A 141 2.07 3.78 -19.96
C GLN A 141 1.13 3.16 -18.94
N ASN A 142 1.64 2.27 -18.11
CA ASN A 142 0.84 1.64 -17.07
C ASN A 142 0.32 2.67 -16.07
N LEU A 143 1.17 3.61 -15.69
CA LEU A 143 0.78 4.68 -14.78
C LEU A 143 -0.32 5.56 -15.40
N ALA A 144 -0.21 5.86 -16.69
CA ALA A 144 -1.20 6.68 -17.40
C ALA A 144 -2.56 5.99 -17.49
N HIS A 145 -2.58 4.65 -17.50
CA HIS A 145 -3.83 3.89 -17.58
C HIS A 145 -4.41 3.53 -16.23
N ARG A 146 -3.70 3.81 -15.13
CA ARG A 146 -4.22 3.55 -13.79
C ARG A 146 -5.29 4.56 -13.42
N PRO A 147 -6.34 4.13 -12.70
CA PRO A 147 -7.32 5.08 -12.17
C PRO A 147 -6.62 6.14 -11.32
N LYS A 148 -6.98 7.37 -11.55
CA LYS A 148 -6.36 8.50 -10.87
C LYS A 148 -6.45 8.38 -9.35
N ASP A 149 -7.61 7.95 -8.85
CA ASP A 149 -7.83 7.79 -7.41
C ASP A 149 -6.87 6.79 -6.80
N GLN A 150 -6.59 5.68 -7.49
CA GLN A 150 -5.65 4.68 -7.01
C GLN A 150 -4.23 5.23 -6.96
N VAL A 151 -3.84 5.99 -7.97
CA VAL A 151 -2.50 6.62 -8.00
C VAL A 151 -2.37 7.62 -6.87
N GLU A 152 -3.35 8.47 -6.68
CA GLU A 152 -3.33 9.48 -5.63
C GLU A 152 -3.22 8.86 -4.24
N GLU A 153 -4.01 7.83 -3.96
CA GLU A 153 -3.98 7.17 -2.65
C GLU A 153 -2.68 6.38 -2.44
N ALA A 154 -2.16 5.75 -3.49
CA ALA A 154 -0.87 5.05 -3.40
C ALA A 154 0.26 6.03 -3.11
N LEU A 155 0.29 7.17 -3.79
CA LEU A 155 1.30 8.20 -3.55
C LEU A 155 1.14 8.83 -2.17
N SER A 156 -0.09 9.01 -1.70
CA SER A 156 -0.36 9.50 -0.36
C SER A 156 0.20 8.55 0.70
N LEU A 157 0.01 7.25 0.51
CA LEU A 157 0.56 6.26 1.43
C LEU A 157 2.10 6.28 1.40
N ILE A 158 2.70 6.35 0.21
CA ILE A 158 4.15 6.47 0.08
C ILE A 158 4.68 7.67 0.86
N ALA A 159 4.00 8.81 0.73
CA ALA A 159 4.39 10.03 1.45
C ALA A 159 4.38 9.82 2.97
N GLU A 160 3.39 9.08 3.49
CA GLU A 160 3.34 8.80 4.92
C GLU A 160 4.43 7.81 5.37
N LEU A 161 4.91 6.95 4.46
CA LEU A 161 5.97 6.00 4.78
C LEU A 161 7.36 6.63 4.76
N LEU A 162 7.53 7.74 4.07
CA LEU A 162 8.81 8.42 4.00
C LEU A 162 9.09 9.18 5.30
N PRO A 163 10.37 9.26 5.73
CA PRO A 163 10.71 10.01 6.93
C PRO A 163 10.44 11.50 6.73
N PRO A 164 10.03 12.21 7.79
CA PRO A 164 9.82 13.66 7.69
C PRO A 164 11.13 14.38 7.42
N LEU A 165 11.04 15.50 6.71
CA LEU A 165 12.22 16.31 6.43
C LEU A 165 12.78 16.89 7.75
N PRO A 166 14.11 16.78 7.98
CA PRO A 166 14.71 17.36 9.16
C PRO A 166 14.53 18.88 9.18
N LYS A 167 14.17 19.41 10.33
CA LYS A 167 13.96 20.86 10.50
C LYS A 167 15.21 21.66 10.17
N GLY A 168 16.39 21.11 10.49
CA GLY A 168 17.66 21.77 10.22
C GLY A 168 17.92 21.95 8.73
N LEU A 169 17.51 21.01 7.90
CA LEU A 169 17.66 21.13 6.45
C LEU A 169 16.72 22.20 5.87
N ARG A 170 15.54 22.33 6.45
CA ARG A 170 14.62 23.38 6.03
C ARG A 170 15.21 24.76 6.24
N ASN A 171 15.86 24.97 7.38
CA ASN A 171 16.46 26.24 7.71
C ASN A 171 17.68 26.55 6.84
N ARG A 172 18.38 25.50 6.41
CA ARG A 172 19.57 25.65 5.54
C ARG A 172 19.22 25.94 4.09
N SER A 173 17.99 25.63 3.69
CA SER A 173 17.59 25.90 2.31
C SER A 173 17.20 27.36 2.09
N ILE A 174 17.24 28.18 3.11
CA ILE A 174 16.88 29.59 3.03
C ILE A 174 18.05 30.52 3.38
N PRO A 175 19.28 30.21 3.18
CA PRO A 175 20.30 31.24 3.34
C PRO A 175 20.28 32.06 2.09
N ALA A 176 20.04 33.22 2.23
CA ALA A 176 20.13 34.04 1.04
C ALA A 176 21.54 34.40 0.68
#